data_69f36f87d5001c42722476c522b1b341
#
_entry.id   69f36f87d5001c42722476c522b1b341
#
_cell.length_a   1.000
_cell.length_b   1.000
_cell.length_c   1.000
_cell.angle_alpha   90.00
_cell.angle_beta   90.00
_cell.angle_gamma   90.00
#
_symmetry.space_group_name_H-M   'P 1'
#
loop_
_entity.id
_entity.type
_entity.pdbx_description
1 polymer ?
#
loop_
_entity_poly.entity_id
_entity_poly.type
_entity_poly.pdbx_seq_one_letter_code
_entity_poly.pdbx_strand_id
1 'polypeptide(L)'
;VSGGSLDHVRANAEAWEARHDDQLKLAQRQWSATEPTWGVFGVPESVAGILPAHLDGAKVVELGCGTGYVSAWLARLGALSIGVDPTAGQLRIARQCQDEFGLWFPLVRAAGEQVPLRDASFDLVISEYGAAIWADPYRWIPEAARLLHPGGELVFLGNSTLLMLCTPDEDGVAATDRLLRPQFGMHRFEWPDDPTVEFHLGHGDWIRLLRANRFEVEDLIELRPP
;
A
#
# COMPACT_ATOMS: atom_id res chain seq x y z
N VAL A 1 -8.56 13.66 22.09
CA VAL A 1 -8.23 12.66 21.08
C VAL A 1 -7.30 11.68 21.75
N SER A 2 -7.82 10.53 22.21
CA SER A 2 -7.04 9.43 22.79
C SER A 2 -6.11 8.89 21.70
N GLY A 3 -4.81 8.88 21.95
CA GLY A 3 -3.84 8.20 21.09
C GLY A 3 -4.20 6.73 20.98
N GLY A 4 -4.89 6.35 19.91
CA GLY A 4 -5.22 4.96 19.62
C GLY A 4 -3.91 4.17 19.54
N SER A 5 -3.88 3.03 20.19
CA SER A 5 -2.75 2.11 20.18
C SER A 5 -2.40 1.71 18.75
N LEU A 6 -1.11 1.63 18.43
CA LEU A 6 -0.59 1.06 17.16
C LEU A 6 -0.43 -0.47 17.28
N ASP A 7 -1.27 -1.14 18.04
CA ASP A 7 -1.16 -2.58 18.29
C ASP A 7 -1.25 -3.40 16.99
N HIS A 8 -2.08 -2.97 16.03
CA HIS A 8 -2.16 -3.58 14.71
C HIS A 8 -0.84 -3.48 13.92
N VAL A 9 -0.10 -2.39 14.05
CA VAL A 9 1.21 -2.25 13.37
C VAL A 9 2.18 -3.33 13.85
N ARG A 10 2.18 -3.61 15.16
CA ARG A 10 3.02 -4.67 15.73
C ARG A 10 2.54 -6.05 15.28
N ALA A 11 1.25 -6.34 15.40
CA ALA A 11 0.69 -7.62 15.01
C ALA A 11 0.95 -7.92 13.53
N ASN A 12 0.71 -6.95 12.65
CA ASN A 12 0.97 -7.05 11.22
C ASN A 12 2.47 -7.25 10.93
N ALA A 13 3.36 -6.48 11.58
CA ALA A 13 4.79 -6.62 11.37
C ALA A 13 5.31 -8.00 11.81
N GLU A 14 4.84 -8.55 12.94
CA GLU A 14 5.18 -9.90 13.42
C GLU A 14 4.69 -10.97 12.44
N ALA A 15 3.47 -10.87 11.92
CA ALA A 15 2.91 -11.81 10.95
C ALA A 15 3.67 -11.80 9.62
N TRP A 16 4.02 -10.61 9.11
CA TRP A 16 4.80 -10.47 7.88
C TRP A 16 6.26 -10.91 8.05
N GLU A 17 6.86 -10.73 9.24
CA GLU A 17 8.20 -11.24 9.54
C GLU A 17 8.26 -12.77 9.44
N ALA A 18 7.20 -13.48 9.81
CA ALA A 18 7.13 -14.94 9.76
C ALA A 18 7.05 -15.52 8.34
N ARG A 19 6.73 -14.72 7.32
CA ARG A 19 6.54 -15.16 5.92
C ARG A 19 7.79 -15.00 5.03
N HIS A 20 8.99 -14.90 5.61
CA HIS A 20 10.22 -14.48 4.93
C HIS A 20 10.60 -15.27 3.67
N ASP A 21 10.62 -16.61 3.72
CA ASP A 21 11.18 -17.44 2.65
C ASP A 21 10.38 -17.40 1.34
N ASP A 22 9.07 -17.30 1.43
CA ASP A 22 8.19 -17.20 0.25
C ASP A 22 8.25 -15.81 -0.36
N GLN A 23 8.47 -14.78 0.47
CA GLN A 23 8.51 -13.39 0.05
C GLN A 23 9.74 -13.07 -0.82
N LEU A 24 10.89 -13.67 -0.55
CA LEU A 24 12.11 -13.39 -1.33
C LEU A 24 11.94 -13.79 -2.82
N LYS A 25 11.43 -14.97 -3.09
CA LYS A 25 11.22 -15.44 -4.47
C LYS A 25 10.20 -14.60 -5.23
N LEU A 26 9.15 -14.17 -4.52
CA LEU A 26 8.14 -13.29 -5.08
C LEU A 26 8.75 -11.91 -5.39
N ALA A 27 9.50 -11.34 -4.45
CA ALA A 27 10.19 -10.07 -4.61
C ALA A 27 11.13 -10.08 -5.82
N GLN A 28 11.99 -11.09 -5.95
CA GLN A 28 12.90 -11.22 -7.09
C GLN A 28 12.16 -11.22 -8.43
N ARG A 29 11.02 -11.92 -8.50
CA ARG A 29 10.16 -11.93 -9.70
C ARG A 29 9.59 -10.55 -10.00
N GLN A 30 9.06 -9.86 -8.98
CA GLN A 30 8.50 -8.52 -9.12
C GLN A 30 9.57 -7.48 -9.47
N TRP A 31 10.75 -7.56 -8.85
CA TRP A 31 11.88 -6.69 -9.18
C TRP A 31 12.43 -6.91 -10.60
N SER A 32 12.34 -8.12 -11.13
CA SER A 32 12.79 -8.43 -12.50
C SER A 32 11.79 -8.00 -13.59
N ALA A 33 10.58 -7.61 -13.21
CA ALA A 33 9.56 -7.18 -14.17
C ALA A 33 10.01 -5.95 -14.97
N THR A 34 9.71 -5.96 -16.28
CA THR A 34 10.13 -4.91 -17.23
C THR A 34 9.24 -3.66 -17.16
N GLU A 35 8.03 -3.80 -16.63
CA GLU A 35 7.10 -2.71 -16.37
C GLU A 35 6.37 -2.95 -15.04
N PRO A 36 5.81 -1.91 -14.39
CA PRO A 36 4.93 -2.06 -13.24
C PRO A 36 3.71 -2.94 -13.55
N THR A 37 3.35 -3.80 -12.59
CA THR A 37 2.14 -4.62 -12.67
C THR A 37 1.37 -4.50 -11.37
N TRP A 38 0.05 -4.32 -11.45
CA TRP A 38 -0.79 -3.96 -10.32
C TRP A 38 -1.67 -5.09 -9.84
N GLY A 39 -1.74 -5.20 -8.54
CA GLY A 39 -2.66 -6.10 -7.84
C GLY A 39 -2.36 -7.58 -8.05
N VAL A 40 -3.22 -8.41 -7.48
CA VAL A 40 -3.11 -9.89 -7.53
C VAL A 40 -3.22 -10.45 -8.95
N PHE A 41 -3.80 -9.70 -9.88
CA PHE A 41 -3.93 -10.10 -11.28
C PHE A 41 -2.72 -9.70 -12.14
N GLY A 42 -1.78 -8.91 -11.59
CA GLY A 42 -0.61 -8.45 -12.32
C GLY A 42 -0.96 -7.61 -13.56
N VAL A 43 -1.92 -6.70 -13.43
CA VAL A 43 -2.34 -5.84 -14.57
C VAL A 43 -1.21 -4.89 -14.93
N PRO A 44 -0.68 -4.92 -16.18
CA PRO A 44 0.40 -4.04 -16.58
C PRO A 44 0.03 -2.56 -16.49
N GLU A 45 1.00 -1.69 -16.17
CA GLU A 45 0.80 -0.24 -16.16
C GLU A 45 0.33 0.30 -17.51
N SER A 46 0.84 -0.26 -18.60
CA SER A 46 0.41 0.08 -19.96
C SER A 46 -1.09 -0.14 -20.22
N VAL A 47 -1.75 -0.93 -19.37
CA VAL A 47 -3.20 -1.20 -19.40
C VAL A 47 -3.93 -0.43 -18.31
N ALA A 48 -3.35 -0.39 -17.11
CA ALA A 48 -3.98 0.21 -15.93
C ALA A 48 -3.93 1.75 -15.96
N GLY A 49 -2.82 2.34 -16.44
CA GLY A 49 -2.66 3.79 -16.57
C GLY A 49 -2.77 4.53 -15.23
N ILE A 50 -2.19 3.97 -14.17
CA ILE A 50 -2.35 4.46 -12.80
C ILE A 50 -1.32 5.53 -12.44
N LEU A 51 -0.10 5.41 -12.97
CA LEU A 51 1.00 6.29 -12.60
C LEU A 51 0.89 7.66 -13.26
N PRO A 52 1.29 8.74 -12.56
CA PRO A 52 1.43 10.05 -13.17
C PRO A 52 2.35 10.02 -14.40
N ALA A 53 2.03 10.85 -15.41
CA ALA A 53 2.75 10.89 -16.67
C ALA A 53 4.23 11.32 -16.54
N HIS A 54 4.59 12.04 -15.48
CA HIS A 54 5.92 12.61 -15.26
C HIS A 54 6.50 12.17 -13.92
N LEU A 55 7.33 11.13 -13.95
CA LEU A 55 7.99 10.58 -12.77
C LEU A 55 9.49 10.89 -12.72
N ASP A 56 10.11 11.27 -13.84
CA ASP A 56 11.53 11.58 -13.87
C ASP A 56 11.86 12.78 -12.98
N GLY A 57 12.72 12.56 -11.98
CA GLY A 57 13.07 13.54 -10.96
C GLY A 57 12.00 13.78 -9.89
N ALA A 58 10.81 13.18 -9.97
CA ALA A 58 9.76 13.29 -8.97
C ALA A 58 10.17 12.65 -7.65
N LYS A 59 9.87 13.30 -6.54
CA LYS A 59 10.10 12.77 -5.18
C LYS A 59 8.91 11.92 -4.77
N VAL A 60 9.14 10.63 -4.61
CA VAL A 60 8.08 9.67 -4.33
C VAL A 60 8.32 8.96 -3.01
N VAL A 61 7.28 8.75 -2.22
CA VAL A 61 7.31 7.88 -1.05
C VAL A 61 6.25 6.79 -1.16
N GLU A 62 6.67 5.54 -0.99
CA GLU A 62 5.79 4.38 -0.90
C GLU A 62 5.52 4.04 0.56
N LEU A 63 4.25 4.03 0.97
CA LEU A 63 3.80 3.69 2.32
C LEU A 63 3.37 2.21 2.39
N GLY A 64 4.07 1.43 3.22
CA GLY A 64 3.94 -0.02 3.25
C GLY A 64 4.63 -0.66 2.05
N CYS A 65 5.90 -0.31 1.81
CA CYS A 65 6.62 -0.75 0.61
C CYS A 65 6.96 -2.25 0.60
N GLY A 66 6.84 -2.93 1.72
CA GLY A 66 7.20 -4.35 1.82
C GLY A 66 8.61 -4.61 1.29
N THR A 67 8.69 -5.42 0.25
CA THR A 67 9.96 -5.76 -0.42
C THR A 67 10.45 -4.71 -1.41
N GLY A 68 9.76 -3.56 -1.53
CA GLY A 68 10.20 -2.39 -2.29
C GLY A 68 10.10 -2.49 -3.81
N TYR A 69 9.29 -3.40 -4.35
CA TYR A 69 9.20 -3.59 -5.80
C TYR A 69 8.54 -2.40 -6.52
N VAL A 70 7.53 -1.76 -5.93
CA VAL A 70 6.92 -0.54 -6.52
C VAL A 70 7.92 0.61 -6.48
N SER A 71 8.59 0.82 -5.33
CA SER A 71 9.68 1.81 -5.22
C SER A 71 10.77 1.57 -6.27
N ALA A 72 11.10 0.30 -6.58
CA ALA A 72 12.08 -0.06 -7.59
C ALA A 72 11.60 0.27 -9.01
N TRP A 73 10.34 0.00 -9.33
CA TRP A 73 9.76 0.37 -10.62
C TRP A 73 9.79 1.87 -10.84
N LEU A 74 9.38 2.64 -9.81
CA LEU A 74 9.39 4.11 -9.87
C LEU A 74 10.82 4.65 -10.00
N ALA A 75 11.79 4.07 -9.29
CA ALA A 75 13.20 4.46 -9.43
C ALA A 75 13.74 4.17 -10.85
N ARG A 76 13.32 3.08 -11.51
CA ARG A 76 13.66 2.82 -12.93
C ARG A 76 13.04 3.81 -13.89
N LEU A 77 11.90 4.41 -13.52
CA LEU A 77 11.25 5.49 -14.28
C LEU A 77 11.84 6.88 -13.98
N GLY A 78 12.95 6.94 -13.20
CA GLY A 78 13.67 8.17 -12.91
C GLY A 78 13.20 8.88 -11.62
N ALA A 79 12.24 8.33 -10.87
CA ALA A 79 11.79 8.94 -9.64
C ALA A 79 12.82 8.83 -8.51
N LEU A 80 12.83 9.82 -7.61
CA LEU A 80 13.58 9.82 -6.36
C LEU A 80 12.74 9.13 -5.28
N SER A 81 12.73 7.80 -5.31
CA SER A 81 11.88 6.95 -4.46
C SER A 81 12.41 6.81 -3.05
N ILE A 82 11.49 6.71 -2.06
CA ILE A 82 11.75 6.27 -0.68
C ILE A 82 10.73 5.19 -0.34
N GLY A 83 11.19 4.02 0.14
CA GLY A 83 10.32 2.97 0.65
C GLY A 83 10.17 3.04 2.17
N VAL A 84 8.94 3.01 2.69
CA VAL A 84 8.62 3.01 4.12
C VAL A 84 7.85 1.76 4.48
N ASP A 85 8.34 0.98 5.45
CA ASP A 85 7.65 -0.22 5.96
C ASP A 85 7.98 -0.46 7.45
N PRO A 86 7.04 -0.90 8.29
CA PRO A 86 7.32 -1.21 9.70
C PRO A 86 8.09 -2.52 9.90
N THR A 87 8.07 -3.43 8.91
CA THR A 87 8.56 -4.81 9.03
C THR A 87 10.03 -4.90 8.65
N ALA A 88 10.88 -5.25 9.62
CA ALA A 88 12.32 -5.34 9.39
C ALA A 88 12.69 -6.43 8.37
N GLY A 89 11.96 -7.57 8.34
CA GLY A 89 12.17 -8.65 7.39
C GLY A 89 11.91 -8.22 5.95
N GLN A 90 10.83 -7.51 5.71
CA GLN A 90 10.50 -6.97 4.40
C GLN A 90 11.60 -6.02 3.89
N LEU A 91 12.06 -5.11 4.74
CA LEU A 91 13.16 -4.19 4.38
C LEU A 91 14.50 -4.90 4.17
N ARG A 92 14.74 -6.04 4.85
CA ARG A 92 15.94 -6.87 4.56
C ARG A 92 15.86 -7.49 3.15
N ILE A 93 14.69 -8.00 2.75
CA ILE A 93 14.48 -8.51 1.39
C ILE A 93 14.64 -7.39 0.37
N ALA A 94 14.03 -6.23 0.62
CA ALA A 94 14.21 -5.06 -0.25
C ALA A 94 15.70 -4.72 -0.44
N ARG A 95 16.50 -4.76 0.64
CA ARG A 95 17.94 -4.52 0.56
C ARG A 95 18.67 -5.58 -0.26
N GLN A 96 18.34 -6.86 -0.09
CA GLN A 96 18.88 -7.93 -0.91
C GLN A 96 18.57 -7.74 -2.40
N CYS A 97 17.34 -7.35 -2.72
CA CYS A 97 16.96 -7.04 -4.10
C CYS A 97 17.71 -5.80 -4.62
N GLN A 98 17.91 -4.76 -3.81
CA GLN A 98 18.73 -3.61 -4.20
C GLN A 98 20.15 -4.04 -4.59
N ASP A 99 20.78 -4.92 -3.79
CA ASP A 99 22.10 -5.46 -4.08
C ASP A 99 22.11 -6.30 -5.36
N GLU A 100 21.15 -7.18 -5.53
CA GLU A 100 21.03 -8.10 -6.66
C GLU A 100 20.80 -7.35 -7.99
N PHE A 101 19.89 -6.36 -7.98
CA PHE A 101 19.51 -5.63 -9.19
C PHE A 101 20.29 -4.32 -9.42
N GLY A 102 21.22 -3.95 -8.49
CA GLY A 102 22.03 -2.75 -8.62
C GLY A 102 21.23 -1.45 -8.60
N LEU A 103 20.07 -1.42 -7.96
CA LEU A 103 19.16 -0.28 -7.92
C LEU A 103 18.90 0.15 -6.48
N TRP A 104 19.28 1.39 -6.14
CA TRP A 104 19.31 1.87 -4.78
C TRP A 104 18.38 3.05 -4.55
N PHE A 105 17.62 2.99 -3.46
CA PHE A 105 16.82 4.08 -2.91
C PHE A 105 16.74 3.93 -1.38
N PRO A 106 16.47 5.02 -0.62
CA PRO A 106 16.34 4.95 0.82
C PRO A 106 15.21 4.03 1.27
N LEU A 107 15.48 3.26 2.34
CA LEU A 107 14.49 2.44 3.04
C LEU A 107 14.37 2.95 4.47
N VAL A 108 13.15 3.22 4.91
CA VAL A 108 12.83 3.78 6.24
C VAL A 108 11.94 2.81 7.00
N ARG A 109 12.37 2.42 8.21
CA ARG A 109 11.54 1.58 9.06
C ARG A 109 10.58 2.45 9.87
N ALA A 110 9.33 2.53 9.45
CA ALA A 110 8.26 3.26 10.12
C ALA A 110 6.88 2.73 9.73
N ALA A 111 5.86 3.00 10.56
CA ALA A 111 4.47 2.80 10.18
C ALA A 111 4.03 3.87 9.18
N GLY A 112 3.21 3.51 8.20
CA GLY A 112 2.64 4.46 7.23
C GLY A 112 1.75 5.54 7.84
N GLU A 113 1.36 5.37 9.11
CA GLU A 113 0.55 6.30 9.91
C GLU A 113 1.38 7.37 10.63
N GLN A 114 2.70 7.23 10.68
CA GLN A 114 3.62 8.16 11.32
C GLN A 114 5.02 8.00 10.72
N VAL A 115 5.30 8.77 9.70
CA VAL A 115 6.52 8.69 8.90
C VAL A 115 7.51 9.77 9.31
N PRO A 116 8.77 9.45 9.63
CA PRO A 116 9.77 10.43 10.08
C PRO A 116 10.37 11.19 8.89
N LEU A 117 9.51 11.68 8.00
CA LEU A 117 9.89 12.48 6.84
C LEU A 117 9.26 13.87 6.92
N ARG A 118 9.85 14.83 6.20
CA ARG A 118 9.46 16.24 6.24
C ARG A 118 8.09 16.45 5.57
N ASP A 119 7.32 17.38 6.11
CA ASP A 119 6.07 17.87 5.54
C ASP A 119 6.29 18.47 4.15
N ALA A 120 5.27 18.39 3.30
CA ALA A 120 5.21 19.03 1.99
C ALA A 120 6.49 18.84 1.15
N SER A 121 6.96 17.59 1.05
CA SER A 121 8.26 17.27 0.44
C SER A 121 8.18 16.30 -0.73
N PHE A 122 6.99 15.75 -1.01
CA PHE A 122 6.80 14.73 -2.02
C PHE A 122 5.81 15.18 -3.10
N ASP A 123 6.09 14.76 -4.33
CA ASP A 123 5.24 14.92 -5.51
C ASP A 123 4.18 13.81 -5.55
N LEU A 124 4.56 12.59 -5.11
CA LEU A 124 3.69 11.42 -5.09
C LEU A 124 3.83 10.64 -3.79
N VAL A 125 2.71 10.29 -3.17
CA VAL A 125 2.60 9.23 -2.17
C VAL A 125 1.89 8.05 -2.82
N ILE A 126 2.48 6.86 -2.72
CA ILE A 126 1.90 5.64 -3.30
C ILE A 126 1.80 4.52 -2.27
N SER A 127 0.79 3.66 -2.39
CA SER A 127 0.65 2.46 -1.58
C SER A 127 -0.06 1.36 -2.37
N GLU A 128 0.64 0.30 -2.69
CA GLU A 128 0.10 -0.89 -3.36
C GLU A 128 -0.01 -2.03 -2.35
N TYR A 129 -1.22 -2.35 -1.91
CA TYR A 129 -1.52 -3.31 -0.85
C TYR A 129 -0.71 -3.15 0.46
N GLY A 130 -0.06 -2.00 0.62
CA GLY A 130 0.71 -1.64 1.79
C GLY A 130 -0.14 -0.94 2.85
N ALA A 131 0.11 0.35 3.12
CA ALA A 131 -0.70 1.14 4.04
C ALA A 131 -2.19 1.15 3.67
N ALA A 132 -2.52 1.01 2.38
CA ALA A 132 -3.89 0.95 1.87
C ALA A 132 -4.75 -0.18 2.46
N ILE A 133 -4.12 -1.23 3.02
CA ILE A 133 -4.79 -2.36 3.69
C ILE A 133 -4.39 -2.45 5.17
N TRP A 134 -3.09 -2.29 5.49
CA TRP A 134 -2.51 -2.64 6.78
C TRP A 134 -2.42 -1.48 7.78
N ALA A 135 -2.72 -0.25 7.34
CA ALA A 135 -2.73 0.93 8.19
C ALA A 135 -4.13 1.52 8.35
N ASP A 136 -4.43 2.09 9.52
CA ASP A 136 -5.71 2.75 9.76
C ASP A 136 -5.88 3.94 8.81
N PRO A 137 -6.89 3.91 7.90
CA PRO A 137 -7.09 4.96 6.91
C PRO A 137 -7.30 6.35 7.53
N TYR A 138 -7.90 6.42 8.73
CA TYR A 138 -8.08 7.68 9.45
C TYR A 138 -6.78 8.24 10.03
N ARG A 139 -5.67 7.51 9.89
CA ARG A 139 -4.33 7.93 10.32
C ARG A 139 -3.35 8.07 9.16
N TRP A 140 -3.29 7.09 8.24
CA TRP A 140 -2.32 7.17 7.15
C TRP A 140 -2.73 8.14 6.03
N ILE A 141 -4.04 8.37 5.78
CA ILE A 141 -4.48 9.40 4.81
C ILE A 141 -4.09 10.82 5.24
N PRO A 142 -4.35 11.26 6.50
CA PRO A 142 -3.80 12.53 6.99
C PRO A 142 -2.26 12.62 6.90
N GLU A 143 -1.57 11.51 7.15
CA GLU A 143 -0.11 11.44 7.05
C GLU A 143 0.36 11.58 5.59
N ALA A 144 -0.29 10.91 4.64
CA ALA A 144 -0.05 11.09 3.22
C ALA A 144 -0.26 12.56 2.79
N ALA A 145 -1.35 13.19 3.25
CA ALA A 145 -1.62 14.61 2.99
C ALA A 145 -0.54 15.53 3.57
N ARG A 146 0.01 15.19 4.75
CA ARG A 146 1.13 15.95 5.36
C ARG A 146 2.40 15.87 4.54
N LEU A 147 2.70 14.68 4.00
CA LEU A 147 3.92 14.42 3.22
C LEU A 147 3.91 15.11 1.85
N LEU A 148 2.75 15.19 1.23
CA LEU A 148 2.58 15.80 -0.10
C LEU A 148 2.67 17.31 -0.05
N HIS A 149 3.34 17.92 -1.02
CA HIS A 149 3.25 19.36 -1.25
C HIS A 149 1.90 19.70 -1.92
N PRO A 150 1.49 20.98 -1.91
CA PRO A 150 0.29 21.40 -2.64
C PRO A 150 0.38 21.03 -4.13
N GLY A 151 -0.61 20.30 -4.62
CA GLY A 151 -0.64 19.77 -5.98
C GLY A 151 0.06 18.42 -6.16
N GLY A 152 0.59 17.82 -5.08
CA GLY A 152 1.08 16.43 -5.12
C GLY A 152 -0.05 15.42 -5.14
N GLU A 153 0.24 14.23 -5.61
CA GLU A 153 -0.73 13.17 -5.89
C GLU A 153 -0.67 12.03 -4.85
N LEU A 154 -1.81 11.44 -4.55
CA LEU A 154 -1.93 10.22 -3.77
C LEU A 154 -2.51 9.12 -4.66
N VAL A 155 -1.76 8.03 -4.84
CA VAL A 155 -2.20 6.82 -5.55
C VAL A 155 -2.17 5.64 -4.59
N PHE A 156 -3.28 4.90 -4.49
CA PHE A 156 -3.26 3.70 -3.68
C PHE A 156 -4.16 2.59 -4.23
N LEU A 157 -3.75 1.36 -4.02
CA LEU A 157 -4.45 0.15 -4.41
C LEU A 157 -4.74 -0.70 -3.17
N GLY A 158 -5.98 -1.08 -2.99
CA GLY A 158 -6.43 -2.00 -1.95
C GLY A 158 -7.48 -2.97 -2.47
N ASN A 159 -8.01 -3.80 -1.59
CA ASN A 159 -9.10 -4.71 -1.93
C ASN A 159 -10.39 -3.93 -2.22
N SER A 160 -11.16 -4.37 -3.21
CA SER A 160 -12.44 -3.73 -3.49
C SER A 160 -13.43 -3.92 -2.32
N THR A 161 -14.25 -2.90 -2.08
CA THR A 161 -15.32 -2.98 -1.07
C THR A 161 -16.21 -4.20 -1.28
N LEU A 162 -16.54 -4.51 -2.54
CA LEU A 162 -17.40 -5.65 -2.86
C LEU A 162 -16.72 -6.99 -2.53
N LEU A 163 -15.43 -7.12 -2.84
CA LEU A 163 -14.65 -8.30 -2.47
C LEU A 163 -14.73 -8.54 -0.96
N MET A 164 -14.45 -7.51 -0.16
CA MET A 164 -14.45 -7.62 1.29
C MET A 164 -15.81 -7.96 1.88
N LEU A 165 -16.90 -7.50 1.26
CA LEU A 165 -18.26 -7.86 1.67
C LEU A 165 -18.60 -9.33 1.40
N CYS A 166 -17.98 -9.93 0.38
CA CYS A 166 -18.26 -11.28 -0.09
C CYS A 166 -17.24 -12.34 0.37
N THR A 167 -16.14 -11.93 1.02
CA THR A 167 -15.08 -12.82 1.51
C THR A 167 -15.52 -13.48 2.83
N PRO A 168 -15.54 -14.82 2.93
CA PRO A 168 -15.79 -15.53 4.18
C PRO A 168 -14.74 -15.22 5.27
N ASP A 169 -15.08 -15.49 6.52
CA ASP A 169 -14.14 -15.33 7.65
C ASP A 169 -13.13 -16.49 7.73
N GLU A 170 -13.36 -17.59 7.03
CA GLU A 170 -12.46 -18.75 6.95
C GLU A 170 -11.29 -18.47 6.00
N ASP A 171 -10.05 -18.71 6.47
CA ASP A 171 -8.84 -18.54 5.66
C ASP A 171 -8.82 -19.49 4.46
N GLY A 172 -8.32 -19.00 3.32
CA GLY A 172 -8.19 -19.77 2.06
C GLY A 172 -9.50 -20.07 1.34
N VAL A 173 -10.65 -19.60 1.84
CA VAL A 173 -11.95 -19.76 1.17
C VAL A 173 -12.18 -18.62 0.19
N ALA A 174 -12.54 -18.94 -1.05
CA ALA A 174 -12.80 -17.94 -2.07
C ALA A 174 -14.03 -17.08 -1.73
N ALA A 175 -13.99 -15.81 -2.16
CA ALA A 175 -15.14 -14.91 -2.07
C ALA A 175 -16.37 -15.52 -2.75
N THR A 176 -17.54 -15.27 -2.16
CA THR A 176 -18.84 -15.78 -2.62
C THR A 176 -19.58 -14.74 -3.47
N ASP A 177 -20.77 -15.10 -3.95
CA ASP A 177 -21.71 -14.19 -4.59
C ASP A 177 -22.72 -13.55 -3.60
N ARG A 178 -22.46 -13.68 -2.29
CA ARG A 178 -23.33 -13.20 -1.21
C ARG A 178 -22.61 -12.17 -0.34
N LEU A 179 -23.36 -11.17 0.11
CA LEU A 179 -22.88 -10.25 1.14
C LEU A 179 -22.90 -10.96 2.50
N LEU A 180 -21.74 -11.15 3.09
CA LEU A 180 -21.54 -11.88 4.34
C LEU A 180 -21.48 -10.95 5.57
N ARG A 181 -21.33 -9.66 5.33
CA ARG A 181 -21.25 -8.64 6.39
C ARG A 181 -21.87 -7.32 5.97
N PRO A 182 -22.20 -6.43 6.94
CA PRO A 182 -22.75 -5.10 6.64
C PRO A 182 -21.76 -4.22 5.86
N GLN A 183 -22.25 -3.51 4.85
CA GLN A 183 -21.45 -2.53 4.11
C GLN A 183 -21.17 -1.27 4.94
N PHE A 184 -22.12 -0.84 5.77
CA PHE A 184 -21.99 0.38 6.55
C PHE A 184 -21.18 0.14 7.82
N GLY A 185 -20.22 1.04 8.09
CA GLY A 185 -19.34 0.93 9.23
C GLY A 185 -18.14 0.00 9.04
N MET A 186 -17.85 -0.38 7.80
CA MET A 186 -16.60 -1.07 7.47
C MET A 186 -15.41 -0.21 7.90
N HIS A 187 -14.47 -0.81 8.63
CA HIS A 187 -13.23 -0.13 9.04
C HIS A 187 -12.13 -1.14 9.35
N ARG A 188 -12.20 -1.79 10.50
CA ARG A 188 -11.20 -2.73 11.01
C ARG A 188 -11.69 -4.16 10.84
N PHE A 189 -10.84 -5.01 10.26
CA PHE A 189 -11.10 -6.43 10.03
C PHE A 189 -10.06 -7.25 10.78
N GLU A 190 -10.53 -8.24 11.52
CA GLU A 190 -9.73 -9.25 12.19
C GLU A 190 -10.27 -10.61 11.77
N TRP A 191 -9.39 -11.47 11.31
CA TRP A 191 -9.75 -12.79 10.81
C TRP A 191 -9.51 -13.84 11.91
N PRO A 192 -10.40 -14.84 12.09
CA PRO A 192 -10.29 -15.80 13.20
C PRO A 192 -8.96 -16.56 13.25
N ASP A 193 -8.40 -16.89 12.08
CA ASP A 193 -7.22 -17.74 11.95
C ASP A 193 -5.97 -16.97 11.47
N ASP A 194 -6.04 -15.66 11.27
CA ASP A 194 -4.92 -14.81 10.87
C ASP A 194 -4.70 -13.71 11.91
N PRO A 195 -3.49 -13.57 12.48
CA PRO A 195 -3.20 -12.54 13.48
C PRO A 195 -3.13 -11.13 12.91
N THR A 196 -3.27 -10.96 11.61
CA THR A 196 -3.21 -9.65 10.97
C THR A 196 -4.49 -8.85 11.16
N VAL A 197 -4.34 -7.54 11.05
CA VAL A 197 -5.45 -6.58 11.08
C VAL A 197 -5.46 -5.81 9.79
N GLU A 198 -6.55 -5.87 9.08
CA GLU A 198 -6.77 -5.14 7.85
C GLU A 198 -7.75 -3.98 8.05
N PHE A 199 -7.67 -2.99 7.17
CA PHE A 199 -8.58 -1.85 7.18
C PHE A 199 -9.20 -1.64 5.80
N HIS A 200 -10.52 -1.63 5.77
CA HIS A 200 -11.30 -1.45 4.55
C HIS A 200 -12.46 -0.51 4.81
N LEU A 201 -12.63 0.47 3.95
CA LEU A 201 -13.76 1.39 4.02
C LEU A 201 -14.72 1.15 2.85
N GLY A 202 -15.97 1.51 3.03
CA GLY A 202 -16.90 1.66 1.92
C GLY A 202 -16.50 2.85 1.04
N HIS A 203 -16.84 2.83 -0.27
CA HIS A 203 -16.48 3.89 -1.21
C HIS A 203 -16.85 5.29 -0.72
N GLY A 204 -18.04 5.43 -0.11
CA GLY A 204 -18.48 6.73 0.42
C GLY A 204 -17.65 7.22 1.61
N ASP A 205 -17.12 6.31 2.44
CA ASP A 205 -16.24 6.66 3.56
C ASP A 205 -14.84 7.03 3.06
N TRP A 206 -14.30 6.32 2.06
CA TRP A 206 -13.08 6.70 1.37
C TRP A 206 -13.16 8.12 0.80
N ILE A 207 -14.20 8.41 0.00
CA ILE A 207 -14.37 9.72 -0.62
C ILE A 207 -14.49 10.82 0.45
N ARG A 208 -15.26 10.60 1.52
CA ARG A 208 -15.39 11.57 2.61
C ARG A 208 -14.07 11.80 3.32
N LEU A 209 -13.31 10.75 3.60
CA LEU A 209 -12.01 10.83 4.27
C LEU A 209 -10.99 11.59 3.42
N LEU A 210 -10.88 11.26 2.13
CA LEU A 210 -9.99 11.95 1.19
C LEU A 210 -10.33 13.45 1.13
N ARG A 211 -11.58 13.81 0.94
CA ARG A 211 -12.03 15.19 0.89
C ARG A 211 -11.84 15.95 2.22
N ALA A 212 -12.00 15.28 3.35
CA ALA A 212 -11.72 15.87 4.67
C ALA A 212 -10.23 16.23 4.84
N ASN A 213 -9.34 15.51 4.13
CA ASN A 213 -7.90 15.78 4.08
C ASN A 213 -7.48 16.60 2.85
N ARG A 214 -8.43 17.30 2.20
CA ARG A 214 -8.23 18.23 1.09
C ARG A 214 -7.77 17.58 -0.22
N PHE A 215 -7.95 16.29 -0.39
CA PHE A 215 -7.79 15.63 -1.68
C PHE A 215 -9.00 15.89 -2.58
N GLU A 216 -8.75 16.12 -3.84
CA GLU A 216 -9.71 15.97 -4.92
C GLU A 216 -9.60 14.54 -5.44
N VAL A 217 -10.72 13.85 -5.58
CA VAL A 217 -10.74 12.48 -6.11
C VAL A 217 -10.86 12.58 -7.62
N GLU A 218 -9.80 12.22 -8.31
CA GLU A 218 -9.74 12.31 -9.78
C GLU A 218 -10.34 11.07 -10.43
N ASP A 219 -10.01 9.87 -9.92
CA ASP A 219 -10.52 8.63 -10.48
C ASP A 219 -10.65 7.52 -9.41
N LEU A 220 -11.44 6.51 -9.74
CA LEU A 220 -11.57 5.23 -9.06
C LEU A 220 -11.48 4.10 -10.09
N ILE A 221 -10.33 3.49 -10.19
CA ILE A 221 -10.03 2.46 -11.19
C ILE A 221 -10.29 1.07 -10.62
N GLU A 222 -11.19 0.32 -11.23
CA GLU A 222 -11.40 -1.10 -10.92
C GLU A 222 -10.54 -1.96 -11.86
N LEU A 223 -9.49 -2.58 -11.29
CA LEU A 223 -8.60 -3.46 -12.05
C LEU A 223 -9.34 -4.75 -12.43
N ARG A 224 -9.27 -5.09 -13.70
CA ARG A 224 -9.82 -6.33 -14.24
C ARG A 224 -8.69 -7.32 -14.54
N PRO A 225 -8.89 -8.61 -14.27
CA PRO A 225 -7.95 -9.62 -14.75
C PRO A 225 -7.83 -9.54 -16.29
N PRO A 226 -6.62 -9.74 -16.84
CA PRO A 226 -6.39 -9.73 -18.29
C PRO A 226 -7.13 -10.84 -19.02
#